data_e40f6c626bf8aa2cf63569c646cd0115
#
_entry.id   e40f6c626bf8aa2cf63569c646cd0115
#
_cell.length_a   1.000
_cell.length_b   1.000
_cell.length_c   1.000
_cell.angle_alpha   90.00
_cell.angle_beta   90.00
_cell.angle_gamma   90.00
#
_symmetry.space_group_name_H-M   'P 1'
#
loop_
_entity.id
_entity.type
_entity.pdbx_description
1 polymer ?
#
loop_
_entity_poly.entity_id
_entity_poly.type
_entity_poly.pdbx_seq_one_letter_code
_entity_poly.pdbx_strand_id
1 'polypeptide(L)'
;MKSRLRLPILLLALACPALFAADAAAPRWNILFVFADDWGRYAGVYAGIDGKPSLNDAITTPNVDRLAREGVAFRRAFVNAPSCTPCRSSMLSGRYFFNTGRGAILRGAIWDSAIPTFPLQLRDAGYHIGKSYKVWSPGTPADAPFGGQTHAYEKSGRAPNNFSEEVTARVAGGMALAAARDEVLAQVRGNFDAFLADRKESRPWHYFLGVTTTHRKWVKGSGQALWGIDPDKLKGRMPAFLPDVPEVREDVADYLGECQAVDAYIGVLRARLEAAGELERTLIIVSGDHGMPGVPSGKCNLYDHGTAVSLVARVPGAKGGRVVDDFVCLPDLAPTFLEIGGVKPPAGLYGRSLLGILRSDRSGQIDPTRSWVITGRERHVENAREGYVGYPMRALRTADFVYIRNFRPERMPMGDAKTAFDPKVLAGNTLTEETRVGFADMDASPTKEWLVRHRDDPRWKRHYDIAFGPRPAEELYDLRKDPDQVNNVASDPAYAKIRGEMGADLMRRLTEAGDPRVTGDGLTFEKPPFAGPVIEESANEGSSKKASRKAKN
;
A
#
# COMPACT_ATOMS: atom_id res chain seq x y z
N MET A 1 -42.46 55.38 -63.81
CA MET A 1 -41.72 55.53 -62.54
C MET A 1 -42.48 54.74 -61.49
N LYS A 2 -41.97 53.52 -61.13
CA LYS A 2 -42.55 52.67 -60.08
C LYS A 2 -41.48 52.51 -58.99
N SER A 3 -41.67 53.17 -57.85
CA SER A 3 -40.84 53.11 -56.69
C SER A 3 -41.11 51.77 -55.94
N ARG A 4 -40.08 50.98 -55.74
CA ARG A 4 -40.14 49.75 -54.90
C ARG A 4 -39.67 50.07 -53.47
N LEU A 5 -40.63 50.00 -52.55
CA LEU A 5 -40.40 50.11 -51.12
C LEU A 5 -39.70 48.79 -50.62
N ARG A 6 -38.52 48.88 -50.07
CA ARG A 6 -37.85 47.76 -49.41
C ARG A 6 -38.12 47.83 -47.90
N LEU A 7 -38.81 46.83 -47.40
CA LEU A 7 -39.02 46.63 -45.96
C LEU A 7 -37.77 45.89 -45.34
N PRO A 8 -37.18 46.36 -44.26
CA PRO A 8 -36.14 45.63 -43.59
C PRO A 8 -36.74 44.51 -42.71
N ILE A 9 -36.26 43.25 -42.89
CA ILE A 9 -36.58 42.13 -42.04
C ILE A 9 -35.69 42.25 -40.80
N LEU A 10 -36.32 42.47 -39.64
CA LEU A 10 -35.68 42.47 -38.33
C LEU A 10 -35.56 41.01 -37.85
N LEU A 11 -34.35 40.44 -37.90
CA LEU A 11 -34.05 39.15 -37.31
C LEU A 11 -34.01 39.31 -35.79
N LEU A 12 -35.03 38.81 -35.09
CA LEU A 12 -35.05 38.67 -33.65
C LEU A 12 -34.20 37.43 -33.28
N ALA A 13 -32.97 37.65 -32.81
CA ALA A 13 -32.16 36.59 -32.25
C ALA A 13 -32.74 36.17 -30.87
N LEU A 14 -33.42 35.02 -30.81
CA LEU A 14 -33.79 34.39 -29.57
C LEU A 14 -32.50 33.90 -28.88
N ALA A 15 -32.04 34.66 -27.90
CA ALA A 15 -31.04 34.19 -26.96
C ALA A 15 -31.67 33.11 -26.07
N CYS A 16 -31.37 31.84 -26.36
CA CYS A 16 -31.67 30.72 -25.48
C CYS A 16 -30.77 30.83 -24.26
N PRO A 17 -31.28 31.02 -23.03
CA PRO A 17 -30.44 30.95 -21.87
C PRO A 17 -29.91 29.50 -21.76
N ALA A 18 -28.60 29.30 -21.90
CA ALA A 18 -27.97 28.06 -21.55
C ALA A 18 -28.27 27.81 -20.07
N LEU A 19 -29.17 26.88 -19.78
CA LEU A 19 -29.29 26.30 -18.44
C LEU A 19 -27.95 25.67 -18.15
N PHE A 20 -27.13 26.35 -17.35
CA PHE A 20 -26.05 25.70 -16.64
C PHE A 20 -26.73 24.65 -15.73
N ALA A 21 -26.58 23.37 -16.10
CA ALA A 21 -26.95 22.29 -15.22
C ALA A 21 -26.24 22.56 -13.89
N ALA A 22 -27.02 22.80 -12.84
CA ALA A 22 -26.48 22.89 -11.49
C ALA A 22 -25.64 21.65 -11.27
N ASP A 23 -24.38 21.83 -10.91
CA ASP A 23 -23.49 20.73 -10.53
C ASP A 23 -24.27 19.82 -9.58
N ALA A 24 -24.57 18.61 -10.04
CA ALA A 24 -25.23 17.64 -9.19
C ALA A 24 -24.36 17.45 -7.97
N ALA A 25 -24.91 17.75 -6.79
CA ALA A 25 -24.18 17.65 -5.53
C ALA A 25 -23.41 16.33 -5.48
N ALA A 26 -22.12 16.37 -5.10
CA ALA A 26 -21.28 15.20 -5.03
C ALA A 26 -21.99 14.10 -4.21
N PRO A 27 -21.96 12.83 -4.64
CA PRO A 27 -22.65 11.76 -3.93
C PRO A 27 -21.97 11.55 -2.58
N ARG A 28 -22.68 11.78 -1.52
CA ARG A 28 -22.19 11.51 -0.17
C ARG A 28 -22.33 10.02 0.16
N TRP A 29 -21.59 9.16 -0.56
CA TRP A 29 -21.56 7.72 -0.32
C TRP A 29 -20.94 7.40 1.03
N ASN A 30 -21.35 6.29 1.61
CA ASN A 30 -20.53 5.64 2.62
C ASN A 30 -19.23 5.13 2.00
N ILE A 31 -18.17 5.08 2.77
CA ILE A 31 -16.84 4.65 2.31
C ILE A 31 -16.33 3.54 3.22
N LEU A 32 -16.29 2.31 2.71
CA LEU A 32 -15.58 1.20 3.32
C LEU A 32 -14.21 1.08 2.65
N PHE A 33 -13.14 1.32 3.41
CA PHE A 33 -11.78 1.17 2.94
C PHE A 33 -11.07 0.05 3.71
N VAL A 34 -10.75 -1.05 3.00
CA VAL A 34 -9.94 -2.15 3.52
C VAL A 34 -8.51 -1.93 3.04
N PHE A 35 -7.58 -1.76 3.98
CA PHE A 35 -6.20 -1.39 3.69
C PHE A 35 -5.24 -2.27 4.49
N ALA A 36 -4.88 -3.42 3.92
CA ALA A 36 -4.05 -4.40 4.59
C ALA A 36 -2.56 -3.99 4.59
N ASP A 37 -1.87 -4.30 5.67
CA ASP A 37 -0.42 -4.07 5.81
C ASP A 37 0.35 -5.11 4.99
N ASP A 38 1.36 -4.70 4.24
CA ASP A 38 2.22 -5.60 3.45
C ASP A 38 1.45 -6.46 2.39
N TRP A 39 0.28 -6.02 1.91
CA TRP A 39 -0.47 -6.72 0.87
C TRP A 39 -0.16 -6.17 -0.52
N GLY A 40 0.71 -6.87 -1.25
CA GLY A 40 1.06 -6.56 -2.62
C GLY A 40 -0.08 -6.81 -3.63
N ARG A 41 0.29 -6.97 -4.90
CA ARG A 41 -0.68 -7.20 -5.99
C ARG A 41 -1.04 -8.69 -6.11
N TYR A 42 -1.65 -9.23 -5.04
CA TYR A 42 -2.01 -10.65 -4.93
C TYR A 42 -3.51 -10.83 -4.70
N ALA A 43 -4.23 -11.19 -5.79
CA ALA A 43 -5.61 -11.63 -5.78
C ALA A 43 -5.92 -12.39 -7.08
N GLY A 44 -6.88 -13.31 -7.05
CA GLY A 44 -7.25 -14.18 -8.19
C GLY A 44 -7.60 -13.39 -9.46
N VAL A 45 -8.25 -12.23 -9.33
CA VAL A 45 -8.58 -11.35 -10.46
C VAL A 45 -7.36 -10.97 -11.31
N TYR A 46 -6.17 -10.85 -10.72
CA TYR A 46 -4.96 -10.47 -11.44
C TYR A 46 -4.38 -11.61 -12.29
N ALA A 47 -4.65 -12.86 -11.98
CA ALA A 47 -4.31 -13.99 -12.87
C ALA A 47 -4.93 -13.79 -14.26
N GLY A 48 -6.22 -13.47 -14.32
CA GLY A 48 -6.92 -13.19 -15.57
C GLY A 48 -6.48 -11.87 -16.24
N ILE A 49 -6.17 -10.84 -15.45
CA ILE A 49 -5.72 -9.54 -15.97
C ILE A 49 -4.34 -9.63 -16.62
N ASP A 50 -3.41 -10.39 -16.03
CA ASP A 50 -2.02 -10.49 -16.52
C ASP A 50 -1.87 -11.51 -17.64
N GLY A 51 -2.76 -12.50 -17.70
CA GLY A 51 -2.85 -13.45 -18.82
C GLY A 51 -1.62 -14.37 -18.98
N LYS A 52 -0.80 -14.51 -17.92
CA LYS A 52 0.39 -15.38 -17.87
C LYS A 52 0.49 -16.06 -16.52
N PRO A 53 1.07 -17.26 -16.44
CA PRO A 53 1.26 -17.97 -15.18
C PRO A 53 2.00 -17.10 -14.15
N SER A 54 1.46 -17.03 -12.94
CA SER A 54 2.02 -16.23 -11.84
C SER A 54 1.58 -16.80 -10.49
N LEU A 55 2.03 -16.18 -9.40
CA LEU A 55 1.57 -16.52 -8.05
C LEU A 55 0.07 -16.28 -7.86
N ASN A 56 -0.55 -15.41 -8.67
CA ASN A 56 -1.99 -15.14 -8.63
C ASN A 56 -2.86 -16.33 -9.07
N ASP A 57 -2.30 -17.30 -9.79
CA ASP A 57 -3.01 -18.55 -10.14
C ASP A 57 -3.16 -19.51 -8.95
N ALA A 58 -2.36 -19.31 -7.91
CA ALA A 58 -2.36 -20.17 -6.73
C ALA A 58 -3.19 -19.62 -5.56
N ILE A 59 -3.73 -18.41 -5.69
CA ILE A 59 -4.53 -17.75 -4.66
C ILE A 59 -6.02 -17.77 -5.02
N THR A 60 -6.88 -17.97 -4.01
CA THR A 60 -8.34 -17.94 -4.16
C THR A 60 -8.92 -16.78 -3.36
N THR A 61 -9.39 -15.73 -4.06
CA THR A 61 -9.93 -14.52 -3.44
C THR A 61 -11.34 -14.20 -3.97
N PRO A 62 -12.35 -15.03 -3.66
CA PRO A 62 -13.68 -14.95 -4.26
C PRO A 62 -14.39 -13.61 -3.98
N ASN A 63 -14.09 -12.96 -2.84
CA ASN A 63 -14.70 -11.71 -2.45
C ASN A 63 -14.08 -10.51 -3.19
N VAL A 64 -12.76 -10.46 -3.33
CA VAL A 64 -12.07 -9.46 -4.17
C VAL A 64 -12.46 -9.63 -5.63
N ASP A 65 -12.50 -10.87 -6.13
CA ASP A 65 -12.90 -11.17 -7.49
C ASP A 65 -14.36 -10.77 -7.76
N ARG A 66 -15.24 -10.93 -6.75
CA ARG A 66 -16.62 -10.45 -6.82
C ARG A 66 -16.69 -8.92 -6.87
N LEU A 67 -15.93 -8.22 -6.03
CA LEU A 67 -15.84 -6.75 -6.08
C LEU A 67 -15.37 -6.26 -7.45
N ALA A 68 -14.40 -6.93 -8.07
CA ALA A 68 -13.92 -6.62 -9.41
C ALA A 68 -15.00 -6.84 -10.48
N ARG A 69 -15.75 -7.95 -10.39
CA ARG A 69 -16.88 -8.20 -11.31
C ARG A 69 -18.02 -7.20 -11.14
N GLU A 70 -18.28 -6.74 -9.92
CA GLU A 70 -19.31 -5.74 -9.61
C GLU A 70 -18.82 -4.29 -9.77
N GLY A 71 -17.52 -4.08 -10.02
CA GLY A 71 -16.90 -2.76 -10.04
C GLY A 71 -15.72 -2.66 -11.00
N VAL A 72 -14.57 -2.25 -10.48
CA VAL A 72 -13.38 -1.97 -11.26
C VAL A 72 -12.12 -2.53 -10.59
N ALA A 73 -11.26 -3.18 -11.37
CA ALA A 73 -9.89 -3.55 -10.99
C ALA A 73 -8.88 -2.67 -11.71
N PHE A 74 -7.90 -2.15 -10.98
CA PHE A 74 -6.82 -1.35 -11.54
C PHE A 74 -5.61 -2.24 -11.84
N ARG A 75 -5.17 -2.27 -13.11
CA ARG A 75 -3.99 -3.03 -13.52
C ARG A 75 -2.70 -2.42 -12.97
N ARG A 76 -2.66 -1.08 -12.84
CA ARG A 76 -1.45 -0.29 -12.58
C ARG A 76 -1.63 0.61 -11.37
N ALA A 77 -1.83 0.00 -10.20
CA ALA A 77 -1.89 0.69 -8.92
C ALA A 77 -0.58 0.53 -8.16
N PHE A 78 -0.02 1.65 -7.70
CA PHE A 78 1.28 1.72 -7.07
C PHE A 78 1.23 2.53 -5.78
N VAL A 79 2.17 2.23 -4.88
CA VAL A 79 2.40 3.04 -3.69
C VAL A 79 3.42 4.14 -3.96
N ASN A 80 3.36 5.23 -3.23
CA ASN A 80 4.37 6.29 -3.35
C ASN A 80 5.67 5.95 -2.61
N ALA A 81 5.59 5.13 -1.55
CA ALA A 81 6.75 4.59 -0.85
C ALA A 81 6.44 3.17 -0.35
N PRO A 82 7.28 2.15 -0.65
CA PRO A 82 7.07 0.77 -0.22
C PRO A 82 7.51 0.54 1.24
N SER A 83 6.93 1.28 2.17
CA SER A 83 7.22 1.26 3.61
C SER A 83 6.00 1.79 4.36
N CYS A 84 5.57 1.09 5.40
CA CYS A 84 4.28 1.32 6.08
C CYS A 84 3.96 2.80 6.37
N THR A 85 4.72 3.45 7.26
CA THR A 85 4.45 4.84 7.67
C THR A 85 4.57 5.83 6.52
N PRO A 86 5.62 5.82 5.68
CA PRO A 86 5.71 6.71 4.52
C PRO A 86 4.58 6.52 3.50
N CYS A 87 4.20 5.27 3.20
CA CYS A 87 3.07 4.98 2.33
C CYS A 87 1.77 5.55 2.91
N ARG A 88 1.50 5.24 4.17
CA ARG A 88 0.28 5.67 4.88
C ARG A 88 0.22 7.17 5.06
N SER A 89 1.36 7.84 5.33
CA SER A 89 1.45 9.31 5.36
C SER A 89 1.06 9.93 4.03
N SER A 90 1.59 9.38 2.94
CA SER A 90 1.29 9.82 1.58
C SER A 90 -0.18 9.62 1.21
N MET A 91 -0.72 8.42 1.45
CA MET A 91 -2.10 8.06 1.15
C MET A 91 -3.11 8.89 1.95
N LEU A 92 -2.89 9.09 3.26
CA LEU A 92 -3.81 9.81 4.13
C LEU A 92 -3.84 11.31 3.85
N SER A 93 -2.71 11.90 3.43
CA SER A 93 -2.59 13.33 3.16
C SER A 93 -2.79 13.72 1.69
N GLY A 94 -2.67 12.77 0.74
CA GLY A 94 -2.66 13.06 -0.69
C GLY A 94 -1.37 13.71 -1.20
N ARG A 95 -0.30 13.74 -0.37
CA ARG A 95 1.01 14.32 -0.70
C ARG A 95 1.99 13.23 -1.10
N TYR A 96 3.06 13.57 -1.79
CA TYR A 96 4.20 12.65 -1.88
C TYR A 96 4.81 12.44 -0.48
N PHE A 97 5.30 11.20 -0.22
CA PHE A 97 5.82 10.85 1.10
C PHE A 97 6.92 11.80 1.59
N PHE A 98 7.80 12.27 0.71
CA PHE A 98 8.87 13.21 1.03
C PHE A 98 8.38 14.61 1.43
N ASN A 99 7.10 14.91 1.26
CA ASN A 99 6.43 16.15 1.67
C ASN A 99 5.54 15.97 2.91
N THR A 100 5.75 14.89 3.67
CA THR A 100 5.00 14.59 4.90
C THR A 100 5.84 14.78 6.17
N GLY A 101 6.90 15.61 6.10
CA GLY A 101 7.79 15.82 7.23
C GLY A 101 8.38 14.51 7.75
N ARG A 102 8.37 14.29 9.08
CA ARG A 102 8.87 13.03 9.66
C ARG A 102 8.02 11.80 9.32
N GLY A 103 6.84 11.98 8.73
CA GLY A 103 6.07 10.89 8.11
C GLY A 103 6.75 10.26 6.89
N ALA A 104 7.84 10.85 6.36
CA ALA A 104 8.64 10.33 5.27
C ALA A 104 9.56 9.15 5.64
N ILE A 105 9.74 8.86 6.92
CA ILE A 105 10.55 7.75 7.44
C ILE A 105 9.68 6.79 8.24
N LEU A 106 10.14 5.53 8.42
CA LEU A 106 9.40 4.54 9.20
C LEU A 106 9.67 4.72 10.71
N ARG A 107 10.88 4.39 11.14
CA ARG A 107 11.25 4.47 12.57
C ARG A 107 11.66 5.89 12.94
N GLY A 108 11.04 6.41 14.01
CA GLY A 108 11.19 7.80 14.42
C GLY A 108 10.23 8.77 13.72
N ALA A 109 9.20 8.25 13.05
CA ALA A 109 8.13 9.06 12.47
C ALA A 109 7.33 9.79 13.55
N ILE A 110 7.09 11.08 13.33
CA ILE A 110 6.17 11.90 14.12
C ILE A 110 5.22 12.58 13.14
N TRP A 111 3.92 12.51 13.45
CA TRP A 111 2.92 13.17 12.60
C TRP A 111 2.92 14.69 12.85
N ASP A 112 3.01 15.43 11.76
CA ASP A 112 2.80 16.87 11.78
C ASP A 112 1.30 17.17 11.66
N SER A 113 0.70 17.67 12.75
CA SER A 113 -0.73 17.99 12.82
C SER A 113 -1.16 19.12 11.87
N ALA A 114 -0.22 19.90 11.34
CA ALA A 114 -0.49 20.90 10.32
C ALA A 114 -0.79 20.29 8.94
N ILE A 115 -0.47 19.01 8.74
CA ILE A 115 -0.79 18.29 7.50
C ILE A 115 -2.22 17.74 7.58
N PRO A 116 -3.17 18.27 6.79
CA PRO A 116 -4.54 17.79 6.78
C PRO A 116 -4.62 16.37 6.21
N THR A 117 -5.55 15.56 6.74
CA THR A 117 -5.80 14.20 6.28
C THR A 117 -7.26 14.02 5.89
N PHE A 118 -7.51 13.17 4.89
CA PHE A 118 -8.88 13.00 4.40
C PHE A 118 -9.85 12.46 5.45
N PRO A 119 -9.48 11.54 6.38
CA PRO A 119 -10.46 11.05 7.38
C PRO A 119 -10.94 12.16 8.31
N LEU A 120 -10.03 13.01 8.79
CA LEU A 120 -10.38 14.11 9.68
C LEU A 120 -11.20 15.19 8.95
N GLN A 121 -10.88 15.48 7.70
CA GLN A 121 -11.66 16.41 6.87
C GLN A 121 -13.07 15.86 6.57
N LEU A 122 -13.22 14.55 6.34
CA LEU A 122 -14.54 13.91 6.22
C LEU A 122 -15.34 14.01 7.52
N ARG A 123 -14.69 13.76 8.68
CA ARG A 123 -15.32 13.95 10.00
C ARG A 123 -15.87 15.38 10.15
N ASP A 124 -15.04 16.37 9.84
CA ASP A 124 -15.40 17.79 9.96
C ASP A 124 -16.52 18.19 8.98
N ALA A 125 -16.65 17.46 7.86
CA ALA A 125 -17.76 17.57 6.91
C ALA A 125 -19.01 16.77 7.32
N GLY A 126 -19.03 16.17 8.52
CA GLY A 126 -20.18 15.48 9.09
C GLY A 126 -20.26 13.98 8.82
N TYR A 127 -19.20 13.35 8.30
CA TYR A 127 -19.11 11.90 8.26
C TYR A 127 -18.95 11.32 9.67
N HIS A 128 -19.59 10.18 9.93
CA HIS A 128 -19.22 9.32 11.02
C HIS A 128 -17.96 8.55 10.62
N ILE A 129 -16.84 8.72 11.32
CA ILE A 129 -15.60 8.02 11.00
C ILE A 129 -15.28 6.97 12.05
N GLY A 130 -14.73 5.82 11.59
CA GLY A 130 -14.28 4.75 12.47
C GLY A 130 -13.17 3.93 11.83
N LYS A 131 -12.39 3.28 12.71
CA LYS A 131 -11.31 2.37 12.28
C LYS A 131 -11.28 1.12 13.12
N SER A 132 -10.75 0.04 12.55
CA SER A 132 -10.18 -1.06 13.31
C SER A 132 -8.75 -1.29 12.87
N TYR A 133 -7.89 -1.47 13.86
CA TYR A 133 -6.46 -1.82 13.75
C TYR A 133 -5.58 -0.68 13.19
N LYS A 134 -4.61 -1.00 12.34
CA LYS A 134 -3.53 -0.11 11.92
C LYS A 134 -3.98 0.88 10.84
N VAL A 135 -3.93 2.18 11.15
CA VAL A 135 -4.09 3.22 10.13
C VAL A 135 -2.74 3.83 9.78
N TRP A 136 -1.94 4.21 10.79
CA TRP A 136 -0.65 4.85 10.62
C TRP A 136 0.29 4.47 11.77
N SER A 137 1.22 3.58 11.50
CA SER A 137 2.25 3.14 12.44
C SER A 137 3.36 2.36 11.71
N PRO A 138 4.57 2.20 12.31
CA PRO A 138 5.00 2.83 13.57
C PRO A 138 5.14 4.33 13.43
N GLY A 139 4.80 5.07 14.51
CA GLY A 139 4.91 6.53 14.55
C GLY A 139 4.22 7.11 15.79
N THR A 140 4.48 8.37 16.08
CA THR A 140 4.02 9.06 17.27
C THR A 140 3.25 10.34 16.90
N PRO A 141 2.09 10.61 17.52
CA PRO A 141 1.25 9.65 18.23
C PRO A 141 0.66 8.57 17.30
N ALA A 142 0.42 7.37 17.85
CA ALA A 142 -0.14 6.27 17.05
C ALA A 142 -1.46 6.66 16.40
N ASP A 143 -1.60 6.39 15.12
CA ASP A 143 -2.79 6.70 14.30
C ASP A 143 -3.25 8.18 14.35
N ALA A 144 -2.34 9.12 14.67
CA ALA A 144 -2.64 10.55 14.73
C ALA A 144 -3.35 11.10 13.47
N PRO A 145 -2.99 10.68 12.23
CA PRO A 145 -3.70 11.10 11.02
C PRO A 145 -5.19 10.74 10.95
N PHE A 146 -5.65 9.87 11.84
CA PHE A 146 -7.06 9.45 11.96
C PHE A 146 -7.72 9.97 13.28
N GLY A 147 -6.99 10.72 14.09
CA GLY A 147 -7.44 11.15 15.40
C GLY A 147 -7.13 10.17 16.54
N GLY A 148 -6.11 9.32 16.35
CA GLY A 148 -5.62 8.37 17.35
C GLY A 148 -6.62 7.25 17.64
N GLN A 149 -6.78 6.90 18.90
CA GLN A 149 -7.67 5.82 19.34
C GLN A 149 -9.13 6.26 19.56
N THR A 150 -9.44 7.56 19.44
CA THR A 150 -10.79 8.10 19.69
C THR A 150 -11.85 7.46 18.79
N HIS A 151 -11.48 7.04 17.59
CA HIS A 151 -12.37 6.46 16.59
C HIS A 151 -12.13 4.95 16.39
N ALA A 152 -11.52 4.26 17.36
CA ALA A 152 -11.20 2.84 17.26
C ALA A 152 -12.37 1.95 17.72
N TYR A 153 -12.70 0.95 16.90
CA TYR A 153 -13.70 -0.08 17.17
C TYR A 153 -13.03 -1.44 17.17
N GLU A 154 -12.54 -1.89 18.32
CA GLU A 154 -11.69 -3.09 18.45
C GLU A 154 -12.11 -3.98 19.64
N LYS A 155 -13.25 -3.68 20.27
CA LYS A 155 -13.70 -4.38 21.49
C LYS A 155 -14.05 -5.85 21.25
N SER A 156 -14.44 -6.22 20.02
CA SER A 156 -14.73 -7.61 19.68
C SER A 156 -13.47 -8.47 19.52
N GLY A 157 -12.31 -7.85 19.42
CA GLY A 157 -11.01 -8.53 19.42
C GLY A 157 -10.05 -8.05 18.31
N ARG A 158 -8.81 -8.55 18.37
CA ARG A 158 -7.71 -8.20 17.47
C ARG A 158 -7.08 -9.41 16.76
N ALA A 159 -7.66 -10.62 16.94
CA ALA A 159 -7.18 -11.84 16.28
C ALA A 159 -7.06 -11.72 14.73
N PRO A 160 -7.87 -10.90 14.03
CA PRO A 160 -7.69 -10.68 12.60
C PRO A 160 -6.33 -10.12 12.18
N ASN A 161 -5.53 -9.59 13.09
CA ASN A 161 -4.18 -9.12 12.78
C ASN A 161 -3.13 -10.24 12.69
N ASN A 162 -3.41 -11.41 13.24
CA ASN A 162 -2.50 -12.55 13.32
C ASN A 162 -3.25 -13.84 12.96
N PHE A 163 -3.86 -13.89 11.79
CA PHE A 163 -4.83 -14.94 11.43
C PHE A 163 -4.24 -16.34 11.53
N SER A 164 -3.07 -16.61 10.94
CA SER A 164 -2.47 -17.95 10.96
C SER A 164 -2.12 -18.40 12.37
N GLU A 165 -1.55 -17.51 13.22
CA GLU A 165 -1.23 -17.83 14.62
C GLU A 165 -2.49 -18.14 15.42
N GLU A 166 -3.51 -17.30 15.30
CA GLU A 166 -4.76 -17.40 16.05
C GLU A 166 -5.59 -18.63 15.65
N VAL A 167 -5.70 -18.92 14.35
CA VAL A 167 -6.46 -20.08 13.87
C VAL A 167 -5.70 -21.37 14.20
N THR A 168 -4.39 -21.41 13.99
CA THR A 168 -3.56 -22.58 14.31
C THR A 168 -3.63 -22.91 15.81
N ALA A 169 -3.56 -21.91 16.68
CA ALA A 169 -3.66 -22.12 18.13
C ALA A 169 -5.02 -22.70 18.53
N ARG A 170 -6.13 -22.24 17.96
CA ARG A 170 -7.48 -22.79 18.21
C ARG A 170 -7.63 -24.23 17.73
N VAL A 171 -7.10 -24.52 16.54
CA VAL A 171 -7.12 -25.89 15.98
C VAL A 171 -6.27 -26.83 16.84
N ALA A 172 -5.09 -26.41 17.28
CA ALA A 172 -4.26 -27.16 18.22
C ALA A 172 -4.94 -27.38 19.58
N GLY A 173 -5.82 -26.46 20.00
CA GLY A 173 -6.71 -26.60 21.17
C GLY A 173 -7.93 -27.50 20.95
N GLY A 174 -8.05 -28.18 19.79
CA GLY A 174 -9.12 -29.14 19.49
C GLY A 174 -10.33 -28.55 18.76
N MET A 175 -10.28 -27.28 18.35
CA MET A 175 -11.36 -26.67 17.59
C MET A 175 -11.30 -27.12 16.11
N ALA A 176 -12.46 -27.36 15.49
CA ALA A 176 -12.53 -27.60 14.05
C ALA A 176 -12.06 -26.35 13.27
N LEU A 177 -11.33 -26.56 12.18
CA LEU A 177 -10.75 -25.47 11.36
C LEU A 177 -11.78 -24.40 10.94
N ALA A 178 -12.96 -24.84 10.50
CA ALA A 178 -14.02 -23.90 10.10
C ALA A 178 -14.47 -23.03 11.27
N ALA A 179 -14.71 -23.62 12.45
CA ALA A 179 -15.11 -22.90 13.66
C ALA A 179 -14.01 -21.92 14.12
N ALA A 180 -12.74 -22.34 14.08
CA ALA A 180 -11.61 -21.49 14.43
C ALA A 180 -11.51 -20.24 13.53
N ARG A 181 -11.74 -20.41 12.24
CA ARG A 181 -11.82 -19.28 11.28
C ARG A 181 -13.02 -18.38 11.58
N ASP A 182 -14.21 -18.99 11.79
CA ASP A 182 -15.44 -18.22 12.04
C ASP A 182 -15.34 -17.35 13.29
N GLU A 183 -14.65 -17.81 14.34
CA GLU A 183 -14.39 -17.00 15.53
C GLU A 183 -13.53 -15.75 15.24
N VAL A 184 -12.50 -15.88 14.39
CA VAL A 184 -11.68 -14.75 13.98
C VAL A 184 -12.49 -13.79 13.10
N LEU A 185 -13.27 -14.32 12.15
CA LEU A 185 -14.14 -13.54 11.28
C LEU A 185 -15.25 -12.81 12.07
N ALA A 186 -15.76 -13.45 13.14
CA ALA A 186 -16.75 -12.83 14.01
C ALA A 186 -16.24 -11.55 14.70
N GLN A 187 -14.93 -11.45 14.97
CA GLN A 187 -14.33 -10.23 15.54
C GLN A 187 -14.35 -9.07 14.53
N VAL A 188 -14.07 -9.31 13.24
CA VAL A 188 -14.21 -8.29 12.19
C VAL A 188 -15.65 -7.79 12.13
N ARG A 189 -16.61 -8.73 12.09
CA ARG A 189 -18.03 -8.41 12.05
C ARG A 189 -18.44 -7.57 13.29
N GLY A 190 -18.09 -8.05 14.48
CA GLY A 190 -18.48 -7.39 15.73
C GLY A 190 -17.87 -5.97 15.89
N ASN A 191 -16.64 -5.76 15.44
CA ASN A 191 -16.03 -4.43 15.43
C ASN A 191 -16.77 -3.48 14.46
N PHE A 192 -17.14 -3.96 13.28
CA PHE A 192 -17.91 -3.18 12.31
C PHE A 192 -19.36 -2.94 12.75
N ASP A 193 -20.01 -3.91 13.41
CA ASP A 193 -21.34 -3.76 13.98
C ASP A 193 -21.37 -2.70 15.08
N ALA A 194 -20.34 -2.67 15.95
CA ALA A 194 -20.20 -1.63 16.96
C ALA A 194 -20.04 -0.24 16.34
N PHE A 195 -19.29 -0.11 15.24
CA PHE A 195 -19.17 1.13 14.49
C PHE A 195 -20.52 1.58 13.90
N LEU A 196 -21.25 0.68 13.25
CA LEU A 196 -22.55 1.00 12.66
C LEU A 196 -23.59 1.38 13.74
N ALA A 197 -23.56 0.71 14.89
CA ALA A 197 -24.47 0.99 16.01
C ALA A 197 -24.22 2.35 16.67
N ASP A 198 -22.96 2.83 16.69
CA ASP A 198 -22.57 4.14 17.26
C ASP A 198 -22.89 5.32 16.33
N ARG A 199 -23.25 5.03 15.07
CA ARG A 199 -23.61 6.05 14.08
C ARG A 199 -24.93 6.73 14.48
N LYS A 200 -24.87 8.03 14.75
CA LYS A 200 -26.05 8.85 15.00
C LYS A 200 -26.72 9.23 13.68
N GLU A 201 -28.04 9.06 13.61
CA GLU A 201 -28.85 9.38 12.44
C GLU A 201 -28.40 8.62 11.17
N SER A 202 -28.83 9.04 10.00
CA SER A 202 -28.44 8.48 8.70
C SER A 202 -27.20 9.17 8.11
N ARG A 203 -26.23 9.58 8.94
CA ARG A 203 -25.00 10.22 8.47
C ARG A 203 -24.25 9.32 7.51
N PRO A 204 -23.64 9.84 6.45
CA PRO A 204 -22.65 9.09 5.69
C PRO A 204 -21.47 8.74 6.60
N TRP A 205 -20.81 7.64 6.32
CA TRP A 205 -19.73 7.16 7.16
C TRP A 205 -18.50 6.75 6.36
N HIS A 206 -17.36 6.79 7.02
CA HIS A 206 -16.09 6.23 6.55
C HIS A 206 -15.55 5.26 7.59
N TYR A 207 -15.40 4.00 7.21
CA TYR A 207 -14.78 2.97 8.03
C TYR A 207 -13.49 2.45 7.41
N PHE A 208 -12.42 2.46 8.19
CA PHE A 208 -11.09 2.01 7.81
C PHE A 208 -10.77 0.67 8.49
N LEU A 209 -10.65 -0.40 7.73
CA LEU A 209 -10.16 -1.69 8.24
C LEU A 209 -8.69 -1.86 7.89
N GLY A 210 -7.80 -1.71 8.87
CA GLY A 210 -6.34 -1.77 8.69
C GLY A 210 -5.72 -3.04 9.27
N VAL A 211 -6.05 -4.21 8.72
CA VAL A 211 -5.51 -5.50 9.18
C VAL A 211 -4.02 -5.64 8.90
N THR A 212 -3.32 -6.36 9.77
CA THR A 212 -1.86 -6.58 9.67
C THR A 212 -1.49 -8.05 9.47
N THR A 213 -2.46 -8.91 9.13
CA THR A 213 -2.24 -10.34 9.00
C THR A 213 -1.20 -10.70 7.91
N THR A 214 -1.14 -9.92 6.84
CA THR A 214 -0.14 -10.04 5.75
C THR A 214 1.26 -9.53 6.12
N HIS A 215 1.40 -8.86 7.26
CA HIS A 215 2.70 -8.52 7.86
C HIS A 215 3.27 -9.74 8.61
N ARG A 216 4.60 -9.93 8.57
CA ARG A 216 5.24 -11.03 9.32
C ARG A 216 5.07 -10.83 10.86
N LYS A 217 4.98 -11.95 11.68
CA LYS A 217 5.29 -13.35 11.28
C LYS A 217 4.02 -14.08 10.79
N TRP A 218 4.22 -15.23 10.14
CA TRP A 218 3.17 -16.21 9.83
C TRP A 218 3.58 -17.58 10.37
N VAL A 219 2.61 -18.45 10.60
CA VAL A 219 2.90 -19.84 11.00
C VAL A 219 3.40 -20.60 9.77
N LYS A 220 4.57 -21.20 9.88
CA LYS A 220 5.15 -22.03 8.82
C LYS A 220 4.20 -23.16 8.44
N GLY A 221 3.96 -23.33 7.13
CA GLY A 221 3.03 -24.32 6.58
C GLY A 221 1.54 -23.94 6.69
N SER A 222 1.22 -22.73 7.19
CA SER A 222 -0.17 -22.28 7.35
C SER A 222 -0.91 -22.11 6.03
N GLY A 223 -0.22 -21.74 4.95
CA GLY A 223 -0.82 -21.65 3.63
C GLY A 223 -1.46 -22.94 3.18
N GLN A 224 -0.77 -24.07 3.36
CA GLN A 224 -1.31 -25.38 3.07
C GLN A 224 -2.32 -25.84 4.14
N ALA A 225 -1.97 -25.74 5.42
CA ALA A 225 -2.80 -26.28 6.51
C ALA A 225 -4.14 -25.54 6.65
N LEU A 226 -4.14 -24.23 6.49
CA LEU A 226 -5.35 -23.43 6.69
C LEU A 226 -6.11 -23.17 5.38
N TRP A 227 -5.44 -23.16 4.22
CA TRP A 227 -6.05 -22.70 2.98
C TRP A 227 -5.93 -23.70 1.82
N GLY A 228 -5.18 -24.80 1.99
CA GLY A 228 -4.95 -25.80 0.96
C GLY A 228 -4.06 -25.32 -0.18
N ILE A 229 -3.26 -24.28 0.05
CA ILE A 229 -2.29 -23.78 -0.92
C ILE A 229 -1.09 -24.72 -0.91
N ASP A 230 -0.98 -25.55 -1.94
CA ASP A 230 0.11 -26.50 -2.12
C ASP A 230 1.36 -25.77 -2.63
N PRO A 231 2.48 -25.71 -1.86
CA PRO A 231 3.70 -25.04 -2.29
C PRO A 231 4.30 -25.61 -3.59
N ASP A 232 4.09 -26.90 -3.87
CA ASP A 232 4.61 -27.50 -5.10
C ASP A 232 3.89 -27.01 -6.37
N LYS A 233 2.67 -26.50 -6.24
CA LYS A 233 1.98 -25.82 -7.35
C LYS A 233 2.57 -24.45 -7.71
N LEU A 234 3.41 -23.88 -6.86
CA LEU A 234 4.16 -22.65 -7.15
C LEU A 234 5.39 -22.89 -8.01
N LYS A 235 5.85 -24.13 -8.17
CA LYS A 235 6.99 -24.49 -8.99
C LYS A 235 6.80 -23.99 -10.43
N GLY A 236 7.79 -23.26 -10.95
CA GLY A 236 7.76 -22.65 -12.27
C GLY A 236 6.87 -21.39 -12.37
N ARG A 237 6.30 -20.90 -11.26
CA ARG A 237 5.53 -19.66 -11.18
C ARG A 237 6.19 -18.60 -10.33
N MET A 238 7.32 -18.96 -9.70
CA MET A 238 8.10 -18.04 -8.87
C MET A 238 8.70 -16.93 -9.75
N PRO A 239 8.64 -15.65 -9.32
CA PRO A 239 9.34 -14.57 -10.00
C PRO A 239 10.85 -14.84 -10.07
N ALA A 240 11.51 -14.35 -11.11
CA ALA A 240 12.93 -14.63 -11.37
C ALA A 240 13.91 -14.13 -10.29
N PHE A 241 13.48 -13.25 -9.40
CA PHE A 241 14.27 -12.79 -8.25
C PHE A 241 14.14 -13.69 -7.00
N LEU A 242 13.21 -14.65 -7.00
CA LEU A 242 13.03 -15.62 -5.92
C LEU A 242 13.62 -16.98 -6.30
N PRO A 243 14.40 -17.63 -5.42
CA PRO A 243 14.80 -19.02 -5.63
C PRO A 243 13.58 -19.93 -5.70
N ASP A 244 13.46 -20.73 -6.77
CA ASP A 244 12.37 -21.71 -6.89
C ASP A 244 12.73 -23.01 -6.16
N VAL A 245 12.72 -22.97 -4.84
CA VAL A 245 13.04 -24.08 -3.92
C VAL A 245 11.92 -24.31 -2.93
N PRO A 246 11.81 -25.52 -2.34
CA PRO A 246 10.69 -25.84 -1.46
C PRO A 246 10.48 -24.85 -0.31
N GLU A 247 11.55 -24.44 0.36
CA GLU A 247 11.51 -23.54 1.53
C GLU A 247 10.96 -22.16 1.17
N VAL A 248 11.34 -21.63 0.02
CA VAL A 248 10.89 -20.32 -0.47
C VAL A 248 9.44 -20.42 -0.99
N ARG A 249 9.09 -21.51 -1.66
CA ARG A 249 7.70 -21.75 -2.08
C ARG A 249 6.75 -21.88 -0.89
N GLU A 250 7.18 -22.56 0.19
CA GLU A 250 6.39 -22.66 1.44
C GLU A 250 6.17 -21.27 2.07
N ASP A 251 7.22 -20.46 2.19
CA ASP A 251 7.14 -19.08 2.70
C ASP A 251 6.18 -18.21 1.88
N VAL A 252 6.22 -18.34 0.55
CA VAL A 252 5.27 -17.63 -0.35
C VAL A 252 3.85 -18.18 -0.21
N ALA A 253 3.67 -19.50 -0.09
CA ALA A 253 2.34 -20.10 0.10
C ALA A 253 1.70 -19.64 1.42
N ASP A 254 2.47 -19.49 2.49
CA ASP A 254 2.00 -18.98 3.77
C ASP A 254 1.53 -17.51 3.63
N TYR A 255 2.30 -16.68 2.92
CA TYR A 255 1.87 -15.30 2.61
C TYR A 255 0.56 -15.25 1.79
N LEU A 256 0.44 -16.06 0.76
CA LEU A 256 -0.80 -16.13 -0.04
C LEU A 256 -1.99 -16.56 0.81
N GLY A 257 -1.76 -17.40 1.83
CA GLY A 257 -2.76 -17.76 2.83
C GLY A 257 -3.26 -16.56 3.64
N GLU A 258 -2.36 -15.68 4.06
CA GLU A 258 -2.72 -14.45 4.77
C GLU A 258 -3.48 -13.47 3.85
N CYS A 259 -3.14 -13.42 2.55
CA CYS A 259 -3.92 -12.65 1.57
C CYS A 259 -5.36 -13.21 1.45
N GLN A 260 -5.56 -14.53 1.52
CA GLN A 260 -6.91 -15.13 1.55
C GLN A 260 -7.67 -14.82 2.84
N ALA A 261 -6.99 -14.62 3.96
CA ALA A 261 -7.62 -14.11 5.18
C ALA A 261 -8.18 -12.70 4.99
N VAL A 262 -7.42 -11.80 4.33
CA VAL A 262 -7.91 -10.46 3.97
C VAL A 262 -9.15 -10.55 3.09
N ASP A 263 -9.17 -11.44 2.09
CA ASP A 263 -10.34 -11.69 1.25
C ASP A 263 -11.56 -12.11 2.07
N ALA A 264 -11.37 -13.01 3.04
CA ALA A 264 -12.45 -13.44 3.93
C ALA A 264 -13.02 -12.29 4.77
N TYR A 265 -12.17 -11.37 5.27
CA TYR A 265 -12.65 -10.18 5.99
C TYR A 265 -13.50 -9.27 5.09
N ILE A 266 -13.10 -9.08 3.83
CA ILE A 266 -13.88 -8.32 2.84
C ILE A 266 -15.25 -8.96 2.67
N GLY A 267 -15.31 -10.29 2.58
CA GLY A 267 -16.56 -11.05 2.48
C GLY A 267 -17.51 -10.80 3.66
N VAL A 268 -16.99 -10.83 4.89
CA VAL A 268 -17.75 -10.54 6.13
C VAL A 268 -18.34 -9.12 6.11
N LEU A 269 -17.51 -8.13 5.79
CA LEU A 269 -17.95 -6.72 5.76
C LEU A 269 -19.00 -6.49 4.67
N ARG A 270 -18.80 -7.06 3.48
CA ARG A 270 -19.75 -6.97 2.38
C ARG A 270 -21.10 -7.59 2.72
N ALA A 271 -21.08 -8.80 3.26
CA ALA A 271 -22.31 -9.49 3.72
C ALA A 271 -23.05 -8.67 4.79
N ARG A 272 -22.33 -8.02 5.69
CA ARG A 272 -22.91 -7.16 6.70
C ARG A 272 -23.56 -5.91 6.10
N LEU A 273 -22.97 -5.32 5.06
CA LEU A 273 -23.55 -4.21 4.31
C LEU A 273 -24.83 -4.61 3.58
N GLU A 274 -24.86 -5.81 2.97
CA GLU A 274 -26.07 -6.36 2.35
C GLU A 274 -27.19 -6.50 3.36
N ALA A 275 -26.90 -7.14 4.50
CA ALA A 275 -27.88 -7.34 5.57
C ALA A 275 -28.39 -6.02 6.20
N ALA A 276 -27.57 -4.96 6.18
CA ALA A 276 -27.96 -3.64 6.65
C ALA A 276 -28.69 -2.78 5.61
N GLY A 277 -28.81 -3.24 4.36
CA GLY A 277 -29.35 -2.43 3.25
C GLY A 277 -28.46 -1.25 2.86
N GLU A 278 -27.18 -1.29 3.22
CA GLU A 278 -26.23 -0.17 3.01
C GLU A 278 -25.36 -0.36 1.76
N LEU A 279 -25.33 -1.56 1.15
CA LEU A 279 -24.39 -1.91 0.07
C LEU A 279 -24.52 -0.98 -1.14
N GLU A 280 -25.75 -0.65 -1.56
CA GLU A 280 -26.00 0.13 -2.77
C GLU A 280 -25.63 1.63 -2.65
N ARG A 281 -25.34 2.08 -1.43
CA ARG A 281 -24.86 3.45 -1.17
C ARG A 281 -23.45 3.49 -0.59
N THR A 282 -22.72 2.35 -0.63
CA THR A 282 -21.37 2.22 -0.09
C THR A 282 -20.35 2.00 -1.20
N LEU A 283 -19.38 2.92 -1.30
CA LEU A 283 -18.14 2.68 -2.02
C LEU A 283 -17.29 1.70 -1.20
N ILE A 284 -16.92 0.58 -1.77
CA ILE A 284 -15.95 -0.36 -1.18
C ILE A 284 -14.66 -0.26 -1.98
N ILE A 285 -13.56 0.11 -1.33
CA ILE A 285 -12.22 0.08 -1.91
C ILE A 285 -11.34 -0.84 -1.08
N VAL A 286 -10.56 -1.69 -1.76
CA VAL A 286 -9.61 -2.60 -1.13
C VAL A 286 -8.22 -2.41 -1.74
N SER A 287 -7.20 -2.33 -0.90
CA SER A 287 -5.79 -2.21 -1.31
C SER A 287 -4.85 -2.63 -0.18
N GLY A 288 -3.55 -2.72 -0.47
CA GLY A 288 -2.49 -2.84 0.52
C GLY A 288 -1.53 -1.66 0.46
N ASP A 289 -0.63 -1.55 1.45
CA ASP A 289 0.27 -0.40 1.56
C ASP A 289 1.63 -0.61 0.87
N HIS A 290 2.02 -1.82 0.53
CA HIS A 290 3.15 -2.18 -0.34
C HIS A 290 3.25 -3.70 -0.53
N GLY A 291 4.32 -4.14 -1.22
CA GLY A 291 4.52 -5.55 -1.55
C GLY A 291 4.98 -6.42 -0.38
N MET A 292 5.12 -7.71 -0.67
CA MET A 292 5.45 -8.79 0.28
C MET A 292 6.71 -8.48 1.09
N PRO A 293 6.68 -8.67 2.44
CA PRO A 293 7.81 -8.44 3.32
C PRO A 293 8.77 -9.64 3.35
N GLY A 294 10.05 -9.40 3.66
CA GLY A 294 11.05 -10.44 3.91
C GLY A 294 11.51 -11.21 2.66
N VAL A 295 11.30 -10.65 1.47
CA VAL A 295 11.73 -11.23 0.18
C VAL A 295 12.49 -10.22 -0.67
N PRO A 296 13.36 -10.68 -1.60
CA PRO A 296 13.99 -9.81 -2.60
C PRO A 296 12.95 -9.01 -3.38
N SER A 297 13.32 -7.82 -3.80
CA SER A 297 12.47 -6.92 -4.61
C SER A 297 11.12 -6.52 -4.01
N GLY A 298 10.76 -7.05 -2.85
CA GLY A 298 9.52 -6.76 -2.11
C GLY A 298 9.57 -5.44 -1.34
N LYS A 299 8.96 -5.41 -0.15
CA LYS A 299 8.96 -4.27 0.78
C LYS A 299 10.33 -3.58 0.83
N CYS A 300 10.34 -2.25 0.90
CA CYS A 300 11.54 -1.40 0.86
C CYS A 300 12.27 -1.32 -0.49
N ASN A 301 11.74 -1.90 -1.56
CA ASN A 301 12.32 -1.83 -2.90
C ASN A 301 11.39 -1.11 -3.88
N LEU A 302 11.96 -0.46 -4.92
CA LEU A 302 11.18 0.33 -5.89
C LEU A 302 10.82 -0.46 -7.16
N TYR A 303 11.01 -1.76 -7.16
CA TYR A 303 10.53 -2.67 -8.20
C TYR A 303 9.03 -2.89 -8.07
N ASP A 304 8.37 -3.34 -9.14
CA ASP A 304 6.92 -3.58 -9.13
C ASP A 304 6.47 -4.52 -8.00
N HIS A 305 7.29 -5.52 -7.65
CA HIS A 305 6.99 -6.45 -6.55
C HIS A 305 6.91 -5.75 -5.18
N GLY A 306 7.64 -4.65 -4.98
CA GLY A 306 7.59 -3.84 -3.78
C GLY A 306 6.56 -2.71 -3.83
N THR A 307 6.27 -2.18 -5.01
CA THR A 307 5.47 -0.96 -5.18
C THR A 307 4.09 -1.16 -5.76
N ALA A 308 3.86 -2.23 -6.54
CA ALA A 308 2.53 -2.53 -7.07
C ALA A 308 1.65 -3.21 -6.01
N VAL A 309 0.40 -2.76 -5.91
CA VAL A 309 -0.57 -3.26 -4.95
C VAL A 309 -1.88 -3.64 -5.62
N SER A 310 -2.65 -4.49 -4.96
CA SER A 310 -4.04 -4.70 -5.32
C SER A 310 -4.81 -3.40 -5.15
N LEU A 311 -5.63 -3.03 -6.14
CA LEU A 311 -6.61 -1.95 -6.01
C LEU A 311 -7.87 -2.35 -6.77
N VAL A 312 -8.92 -2.61 -6.00
CA VAL A 312 -10.23 -2.99 -6.53
C VAL A 312 -11.29 -2.16 -5.84
N ALA A 313 -12.28 -1.68 -6.61
CA ALA A 313 -13.36 -0.88 -6.07
C ALA A 313 -14.73 -1.34 -6.58
N ARG A 314 -15.72 -1.46 -5.68
CA ARG A 314 -17.13 -1.50 -6.01
C ARG A 314 -17.73 -0.11 -5.80
N VAL A 315 -18.31 0.43 -6.85
CA VAL A 315 -18.79 1.82 -6.88
C VAL A 315 -20.31 1.84 -7.01
N PRO A 316 -21.05 2.56 -6.15
CA PRO A 316 -22.50 2.67 -6.24
C PRO A 316 -22.95 3.15 -7.62
N GLY A 317 -23.85 2.37 -8.25
CA GLY A 317 -24.45 2.72 -9.54
C GLY A 317 -23.52 2.69 -10.76
N ALA A 318 -22.23 2.32 -10.61
CA ALA A 318 -21.31 2.24 -11.74
C ALA A 318 -21.38 0.84 -12.40
N LYS A 319 -20.99 0.79 -13.68
CA LYS A 319 -20.85 -0.46 -14.44
C LYS A 319 -19.75 -1.32 -13.86
N GLY A 320 -20.04 -2.59 -13.62
CA GLY A 320 -19.07 -3.58 -13.15
C GLY A 320 -18.23 -4.22 -14.27
N GLY A 321 -17.26 -5.07 -13.86
CA GLY A 321 -16.44 -5.88 -14.74
C GLY A 321 -15.38 -5.08 -15.52
N ARG A 322 -15.00 -3.92 -15.04
CA ARG A 322 -14.02 -3.06 -15.73
C ARG A 322 -12.60 -3.33 -15.26
N VAL A 323 -11.67 -3.32 -16.20
CA VAL A 323 -10.22 -3.28 -15.93
C VAL A 323 -9.69 -1.95 -16.45
N VAL A 324 -9.02 -1.20 -15.58
CA VAL A 324 -8.49 0.13 -15.86
C VAL A 324 -6.97 0.09 -15.93
N ASP A 325 -6.41 0.73 -16.97
CA ASP A 325 -4.97 0.75 -17.28
C ASP A 325 -4.29 2.08 -16.91
N ASP A 326 -5.04 3.05 -16.39
CA ASP A 326 -4.50 4.31 -15.87
C ASP A 326 -3.52 4.03 -14.74
N PHE A 327 -2.41 4.75 -14.73
CA PHE A 327 -1.50 4.72 -13.60
C PHE A 327 -2.12 5.43 -12.41
N VAL A 328 -2.23 4.71 -11.30
CA VAL A 328 -2.75 5.20 -10.03
C VAL A 328 -1.68 5.10 -8.97
N CYS A 329 -1.52 6.17 -8.19
CA CYS A 329 -0.72 6.14 -6.98
C CYS A 329 -1.63 6.34 -5.76
N LEU A 330 -1.35 5.64 -4.64
CA LEU A 330 -2.25 5.68 -3.47
C LEU A 330 -2.57 7.08 -2.91
N PRO A 331 -1.69 8.13 -3.02
CA PRO A 331 -2.10 9.50 -2.70
C PRO A 331 -3.34 10.00 -3.47
N ASP A 332 -3.70 9.39 -4.60
CA ASP A 332 -4.91 9.70 -5.38
C ASP A 332 -6.20 9.41 -4.60
N LEU A 333 -6.14 8.52 -3.59
CA LEU A 333 -7.30 8.16 -2.76
C LEU A 333 -7.77 9.34 -1.89
N ALA A 334 -6.86 10.16 -1.36
CA ALA A 334 -7.25 11.28 -0.50
C ALA A 334 -8.18 12.29 -1.22
N PRO A 335 -7.82 12.89 -2.37
CA PRO A 335 -8.73 13.76 -3.09
C PRO A 335 -9.98 13.04 -3.60
N THR A 336 -9.92 11.74 -3.89
CA THR A 336 -11.08 10.93 -4.28
C THR A 336 -12.11 10.85 -3.16
N PHE A 337 -11.69 10.51 -1.95
CA PHE A 337 -12.59 10.42 -0.80
C PHE A 337 -13.15 11.78 -0.38
N LEU A 338 -12.33 12.84 -0.47
CA LEU A 338 -12.78 14.20 -0.20
C LEU A 338 -13.84 14.65 -1.20
N GLU A 339 -13.64 14.41 -2.49
CA GLU A 339 -14.61 14.75 -3.53
C GLU A 339 -15.93 14.00 -3.35
N ILE A 340 -15.88 12.69 -3.00
CA ILE A 340 -17.07 11.90 -2.65
C ILE A 340 -17.79 12.50 -1.44
N GLY A 341 -17.04 13.00 -0.48
CA GLY A 341 -17.57 13.68 0.71
C GLY A 341 -18.13 15.09 0.47
N GLY A 342 -17.96 15.63 -0.73
CA GLY A 342 -18.30 17.03 -1.05
C GLY A 342 -17.33 18.01 -0.38
N VAL A 343 -16.11 17.58 -0.06
CA VAL A 343 -15.07 18.39 0.58
C VAL A 343 -14.06 18.83 -0.48
N LYS A 344 -13.81 20.13 -0.55
CA LYS A 344 -12.77 20.67 -1.44
C LYS A 344 -11.39 20.20 -0.95
N PRO A 345 -10.60 19.51 -1.78
CA PRO A 345 -9.26 19.11 -1.41
C PRO A 345 -8.39 20.32 -1.03
N PRO A 346 -7.56 20.22 0.01
CA PRO A 346 -6.64 21.30 0.40
C PRO A 346 -5.57 21.53 -0.67
N ALA A 347 -4.91 22.68 -0.60
CA ALA A 347 -3.76 22.96 -1.47
C ALA A 347 -2.57 22.03 -1.13
N GLY A 348 -1.70 21.80 -2.12
CA GLY A 348 -0.47 21.01 -1.94
C GLY A 348 -0.66 19.49 -2.02
N LEU A 349 -1.82 19.01 -2.49
CA LEU A 349 -1.99 17.62 -2.87
C LEU A 349 -1.31 17.35 -4.22
N TYR A 350 -0.67 16.19 -4.33
CA TYR A 350 -0.16 15.65 -5.58
C TYR A 350 -1.07 14.54 -6.13
N GLY A 351 -1.83 13.88 -5.25
CA GLY A 351 -2.87 12.94 -5.64
C GLY A 351 -3.93 13.63 -6.51
N ARG A 352 -4.44 12.91 -7.49
CA ARG A 352 -5.52 13.33 -8.40
C ARG A 352 -6.73 12.45 -8.19
N SER A 353 -7.92 13.04 -8.04
CA SER A 353 -9.14 12.26 -7.82
C SER A 353 -9.36 11.19 -8.89
N LEU A 354 -9.77 10.02 -8.44
CA LEU A 354 -10.16 8.88 -9.28
C LEU A 354 -11.66 8.87 -9.57
N LEU A 355 -12.45 9.82 -9.05
CA LEU A 355 -13.91 9.75 -9.14
C LEU A 355 -14.41 9.70 -10.58
N GLY A 356 -13.79 10.43 -11.51
CA GLY A 356 -14.12 10.36 -12.94
C GLY A 356 -13.86 8.97 -13.54
N ILE A 357 -12.75 8.31 -13.15
CA ILE A 357 -12.43 6.93 -13.56
C ILE A 357 -13.40 5.93 -12.92
N LEU A 358 -13.68 6.08 -11.63
CA LEU A 358 -14.58 5.21 -10.89
C LEU A 358 -16.02 5.22 -11.46
N ARG A 359 -16.49 6.38 -11.96
CA ARG A 359 -17.81 6.55 -12.58
C ARG A 359 -17.87 6.25 -14.08
N SER A 360 -16.74 6.09 -14.73
CA SER A 360 -16.69 5.78 -16.17
C SER A 360 -17.26 4.38 -16.44
N ASP A 361 -17.86 4.18 -17.59
CA ASP A 361 -18.30 2.87 -18.09
C ASP A 361 -17.23 2.15 -18.93
N ARG A 362 -16.07 2.79 -19.14
CA ARG A 362 -14.99 2.29 -19.99
C ARG A 362 -13.99 1.44 -19.21
N SER A 363 -13.35 0.51 -19.92
CA SER A 363 -12.13 -0.20 -19.54
C SER A 363 -10.93 0.38 -20.29
N GLY A 364 -9.72 -0.08 -19.95
CA GLY A 364 -8.47 0.38 -20.53
C GLY A 364 -8.04 1.72 -19.95
N GLN A 365 -7.28 2.50 -20.73
CA GLN A 365 -6.85 3.84 -20.31
C GLN A 365 -7.98 4.85 -20.50
N ILE A 366 -8.39 5.49 -19.42
CA ILE A 366 -9.51 6.44 -19.37
C ILE A 366 -8.98 7.87 -19.43
N ASP A 367 -7.97 8.18 -18.62
CA ASP A 367 -7.26 9.46 -18.56
C ASP A 367 -5.84 9.30 -19.10
N PRO A 368 -5.53 9.72 -20.35
CA PRO A 368 -4.21 9.54 -20.96
C PRO A 368 -3.09 10.28 -20.23
N THR A 369 -3.41 11.25 -19.35
CA THR A 369 -2.40 11.94 -18.53
C THR A 369 -1.89 11.08 -17.38
N ARG A 370 -2.57 9.98 -17.05
CA ARG A 370 -2.17 9.00 -16.05
C ARG A 370 -1.31 7.89 -16.66
N SER A 371 -0.09 8.25 -17.09
CA SER A 371 0.83 7.37 -17.83
C SER A 371 2.10 7.01 -17.03
N TRP A 372 2.20 7.47 -15.78
CA TRP A 372 3.38 7.29 -14.92
C TRP A 372 3.04 7.45 -13.44
N VAL A 373 3.93 6.92 -12.59
CA VAL A 373 3.96 7.22 -11.15
C VAL A 373 5.40 7.45 -10.68
N ILE A 374 5.54 8.20 -9.57
CA ILE A 374 6.78 8.36 -8.82
C ILE A 374 6.68 7.54 -7.55
N THR A 375 7.72 6.76 -7.27
CA THR A 375 7.90 6.04 -6.03
C THR A 375 9.24 6.40 -5.40
N GLY A 376 9.39 6.17 -4.09
CA GLY A 376 10.64 6.48 -3.44
C GLY A 376 10.77 5.89 -2.04
N ARG A 377 11.96 6.04 -1.48
CA ARG A 377 12.28 5.56 -0.14
C ARG A 377 13.34 6.44 0.51
N GLU A 378 13.22 6.60 1.82
CA GLU A 378 14.24 7.14 2.71
C GLU A 378 14.61 6.09 3.77
N ARG A 379 14.75 6.48 5.05
CA ARG A 379 15.08 5.56 6.13
C ARG A 379 13.89 4.67 6.48
N HIS A 380 14.10 3.36 6.52
CA HIS A 380 13.12 2.38 7.01
C HIS A 380 13.45 2.01 8.45
N VAL A 381 14.38 1.07 8.70
CA VAL A 381 14.83 0.75 10.05
C VAL A 381 15.96 1.68 10.47
N GLU A 382 15.90 2.24 11.66
CA GLU A 382 16.82 3.25 12.17
C GLU A 382 18.27 2.78 12.18
N ASN A 383 18.51 1.56 12.62
CA ASN A 383 19.85 1.00 12.78
C ASN A 383 20.22 0.00 11.67
N ALA A 384 19.58 0.09 10.50
CA ALA A 384 19.90 -0.79 9.38
C ALA A 384 21.34 -0.58 8.87
N ARG A 385 21.87 0.64 9.02
CA ARG A 385 23.22 1.04 8.57
C ARG A 385 23.95 1.79 9.66
N GLU A 386 25.28 1.74 9.59
CA GLU A 386 26.11 2.59 10.42
C GLU A 386 25.73 4.07 10.23
N GLY A 387 25.79 4.87 11.28
CA GLY A 387 25.36 6.28 11.27
C GLY A 387 23.84 6.49 11.26
N TYR A 388 23.04 5.43 11.35
CA TYR A 388 21.56 5.51 11.36
C TYR A 388 20.96 6.20 10.14
N VAL A 389 21.57 6.03 9.00
CA VAL A 389 21.20 6.68 7.72
C VAL A 389 20.26 5.80 6.88
N GLY A 390 19.51 6.44 5.99
CA GLY A 390 18.65 5.76 5.03
C GLY A 390 19.39 5.26 3.78
N TYR A 391 18.67 4.53 2.94
CA TYR A 391 19.04 4.26 1.55
C TYR A 391 18.07 4.97 0.63
N PRO A 392 18.40 6.21 0.21
CA PRO A 392 17.48 7.06 -0.54
C PRO A 392 17.40 6.66 -2.00
N MET A 393 16.18 6.38 -2.45
CA MET A 393 15.87 6.04 -3.84
C MET A 393 14.67 6.83 -4.34
N ARG A 394 14.64 7.13 -5.66
CA ARG A 394 13.45 7.59 -6.37
C ARG A 394 13.33 6.83 -7.67
N ALA A 395 12.11 6.52 -8.07
CA ALA A 395 11.84 5.85 -9.33
C ALA A 395 10.74 6.55 -10.13
N LEU A 396 10.87 6.51 -11.44
CA LEU A 396 9.83 6.82 -12.41
C LEU A 396 9.40 5.53 -13.09
N ARG A 397 8.13 5.15 -12.92
CA ARG A 397 7.51 3.99 -13.51
C ARG A 397 6.55 4.41 -14.63
N THR A 398 6.82 3.97 -15.85
CA THR A 398 5.97 4.16 -17.05
C THR A 398 5.45 2.82 -17.56
N ALA A 399 4.71 2.78 -18.65
CA ALA A 399 4.16 1.52 -19.19
C ALA A 399 5.25 0.48 -19.50
N ASP A 400 6.36 0.91 -20.08
CA ASP A 400 7.39 0.03 -20.63
C ASP A 400 8.66 -0.05 -19.79
N PHE A 401 8.89 0.94 -18.89
CA PHE A 401 10.17 1.07 -18.19
C PHE A 401 10.00 1.44 -16.72
N VAL A 402 10.94 0.98 -15.91
CA VAL A 402 11.23 1.52 -14.58
C VAL A 402 12.64 2.10 -14.59
N TYR A 403 12.77 3.38 -14.25
CA TYR A 403 14.05 4.03 -14.00
C TYR A 403 14.18 4.34 -12.52
N ILE A 404 15.30 3.94 -11.89
CA ILE A 404 15.58 4.16 -10.46
C ILE A 404 16.86 4.99 -10.32
N ARG A 405 16.80 6.03 -9.49
CA ARG A 405 17.95 6.80 -9.03
C ARG A 405 18.26 6.44 -7.58
N ASN A 406 19.45 5.87 -7.33
CA ASN A 406 20.02 5.63 -6.02
C ASN A 406 20.92 6.82 -5.66
N PHE A 407 20.53 7.61 -4.65
CA PHE A 407 21.25 8.84 -4.29
C PHE A 407 22.49 8.59 -3.43
N ARG A 408 22.58 7.41 -2.82
CA ARG A 408 23.71 6.97 -1.99
C ARG A 408 24.12 5.53 -2.34
N PRO A 409 24.60 5.29 -3.57
CA PRO A 409 24.90 3.94 -4.06
C PRO A 409 26.05 3.26 -3.31
N GLU A 410 26.84 4.01 -2.55
CA GLU A 410 27.91 3.50 -1.67
C GLU A 410 27.37 2.77 -0.43
N ARG A 411 26.07 2.87 -0.13
CA ARG A 411 25.43 2.22 1.01
C ARG A 411 24.82 0.87 0.61
N MET A 412 24.72 -0.05 1.56
CA MET A 412 24.03 -1.31 1.33
C MET A 412 22.51 -1.11 1.26
N PRO A 413 21.82 -1.57 0.18
CA PRO A 413 20.42 -1.21 -0.08
C PRO A 413 19.44 -1.77 0.97
N MET A 414 19.69 -2.96 1.51
CA MET A 414 18.82 -3.59 2.52
C MET A 414 19.40 -3.53 3.93
N GLY A 415 20.42 -2.68 4.15
CA GLY A 415 21.13 -2.56 5.42
C GLY A 415 22.41 -3.37 5.47
N ASP A 416 23.23 -3.10 6.48
CA ASP A 416 24.51 -3.77 6.68
C ASP A 416 24.30 -5.24 7.09
N ALA A 417 25.23 -6.10 6.70
CA ALA A 417 25.18 -7.52 7.03
C ALA A 417 25.28 -7.78 8.54
N LYS A 418 25.97 -6.89 9.28
CA LYS A 418 26.19 -7.00 10.73
C LYS A 418 26.63 -8.41 11.13
N THR A 419 25.85 -9.07 11.98
CA THR A 419 26.10 -10.43 12.48
C THR A 419 25.43 -11.52 11.66
N ALA A 420 24.84 -11.20 10.50
CA ALA A 420 24.13 -12.19 9.66
C ALA A 420 24.99 -13.42 9.29
N PHE A 421 26.31 -13.25 9.25
CA PHE A 421 27.26 -14.33 8.92
C PHE A 421 27.92 -14.98 10.14
N ASP A 422 27.57 -14.56 11.36
CA ASP A 422 28.09 -15.19 12.58
C ASP A 422 27.64 -16.67 12.61
N PRO A 423 28.57 -17.62 12.86
CA PRO A 423 28.23 -19.04 12.96
C PRO A 423 27.11 -19.36 13.94
N LYS A 424 26.98 -18.59 15.04
CA LYS A 424 25.88 -18.78 16.02
C LYS A 424 24.53 -18.37 15.42
N VAL A 425 24.50 -17.29 14.63
CA VAL A 425 23.30 -16.84 13.92
C VAL A 425 22.89 -17.85 12.85
N LEU A 426 23.88 -18.34 12.09
CA LEU A 426 23.65 -19.35 11.05
C LEU A 426 23.32 -20.74 11.62
N ALA A 427 23.70 -21.07 12.86
CA ALA A 427 23.34 -22.34 13.48
C ALA A 427 21.91 -22.38 14.05
N GLY A 428 21.28 -21.22 14.23
CA GLY A 428 19.92 -21.08 14.77
C GLY A 428 18.91 -20.57 13.73
N ASN A 429 17.73 -20.20 14.22
CA ASN A 429 16.63 -19.62 13.42
C ASN A 429 16.60 -18.08 13.49
N THR A 430 17.73 -17.45 13.86
CA THR A 430 17.74 -16.02 14.18
C THR A 430 17.34 -15.15 12.97
N LEU A 431 17.73 -15.54 11.76
CA LEU A 431 17.37 -14.80 10.53
C LEU A 431 15.90 -14.93 10.14
N THR A 432 15.20 -15.95 10.63
CA THR A 432 13.74 -16.11 10.46
C THR A 432 12.95 -15.37 11.53
N GLU A 433 13.58 -15.03 12.68
CA GLU A 433 12.91 -14.49 13.86
C GLU A 433 13.21 -13.01 14.11
N GLU A 434 14.47 -12.57 13.83
CA GLU A 434 15.01 -11.28 14.25
C GLU A 434 15.46 -10.42 13.06
N THR A 435 14.63 -9.47 12.67
CA THR A 435 14.90 -8.57 11.54
C THR A 435 16.23 -7.81 11.68
N ARG A 436 16.63 -7.43 12.90
CA ARG A 436 17.76 -6.53 13.16
C ARG A 436 19.14 -7.19 13.17
N VAL A 437 19.21 -8.49 13.05
CA VAL A 437 20.49 -9.26 13.07
C VAL A 437 21.37 -8.88 11.88
N GLY A 438 20.82 -8.65 10.71
CA GLY A 438 21.52 -8.16 9.53
C GLY A 438 20.52 -7.87 8.41
N PHE A 439 20.91 -7.02 7.46
CA PHE A 439 20.04 -6.61 6.36
C PHE A 439 18.66 -6.16 6.85
N ALA A 440 18.65 -5.26 7.84
CA ALA A 440 17.49 -4.97 8.68
C ALA A 440 16.33 -4.26 7.93
N ASP A 441 16.55 -3.76 6.72
CA ASP A 441 15.47 -3.24 5.87
C ASP A 441 14.70 -4.36 5.12
N MET A 442 15.14 -5.62 5.25
CA MET A 442 14.38 -6.81 4.88
C MET A 442 13.92 -7.52 6.15
N ASP A 443 12.61 -7.71 6.30
CA ASP A 443 12.05 -8.41 7.45
C ASP A 443 12.64 -9.82 7.58
N ALA A 444 12.70 -10.33 8.83
CA ALA A 444 13.07 -11.71 9.12
C ALA A 444 12.13 -12.68 8.41
N SER A 445 12.67 -13.71 7.76
CA SER A 445 11.88 -14.66 6.99
C SER A 445 12.65 -15.95 6.68
N PRO A 446 11.95 -17.07 6.39
CA PRO A 446 12.58 -18.27 5.85
C PRO A 446 13.36 -17.98 4.55
N THR A 447 12.80 -17.14 3.66
CA THR A 447 13.46 -16.72 2.41
C THR A 447 14.76 -15.96 2.67
N LYS A 448 14.78 -15.00 3.62
CA LYS A 448 15.99 -14.27 4.01
C LYS A 448 17.07 -15.20 4.52
N GLU A 449 16.71 -16.09 5.43
CA GLU A 449 17.64 -17.09 5.98
C GLU A 449 18.20 -17.97 4.89
N TRP A 450 17.33 -18.50 4.02
CA TRP A 450 17.73 -19.37 2.93
C TRP A 450 18.76 -18.69 2.00
N LEU A 451 18.52 -17.45 1.60
CA LEU A 451 19.43 -16.66 0.75
C LEU A 451 20.79 -16.42 1.43
N VAL A 452 20.80 -16.08 2.71
CA VAL A 452 22.04 -15.84 3.45
C VAL A 452 22.87 -17.14 3.57
N ARG A 453 22.22 -18.28 3.80
CA ARG A 453 22.90 -19.58 3.88
C ARG A 453 23.49 -20.04 2.55
N HIS A 454 22.86 -19.70 1.44
CA HIS A 454 23.27 -20.13 0.10
C HIS A 454 24.02 -19.05 -0.70
N ARG A 455 24.48 -17.96 -0.04
CA ARG A 455 25.14 -16.81 -0.67
C ARG A 455 26.39 -17.17 -1.50
N ASP A 456 27.08 -18.22 -1.11
CA ASP A 456 28.33 -18.67 -1.76
C ASP A 456 28.11 -19.82 -2.76
N ASP A 457 26.87 -20.33 -2.90
CA ASP A 457 26.53 -21.35 -3.91
C ASP A 457 26.41 -20.68 -5.29
N PRO A 458 27.20 -21.07 -6.31
CA PRO A 458 27.16 -20.46 -7.63
C PRO A 458 25.79 -20.49 -8.30
N ARG A 459 24.94 -21.47 -7.98
CA ARG A 459 23.56 -21.58 -8.51
C ARG A 459 22.65 -20.47 -7.99
N TRP A 460 22.90 -19.99 -6.78
CA TRP A 460 22.00 -19.08 -6.07
C TRP A 460 22.60 -17.71 -5.75
N LYS A 461 23.91 -17.55 -6.01
CA LYS A 461 24.61 -16.29 -5.78
C LYS A 461 23.91 -15.09 -6.40
N ARG A 462 23.36 -15.24 -7.60
CA ARG A 462 22.61 -14.17 -8.27
C ARG A 462 21.39 -13.72 -7.46
N HIS A 463 20.63 -14.63 -6.85
CA HIS A 463 19.47 -14.28 -6.04
C HIS A 463 19.89 -13.56 -4.76
N TYR A 464 21.02 -13.98 -4.15
CA TYR A 464 21.60 -13.27 -3.02
C TYR A 464 22.04 -11.85 -3.43
N ASP A 465 22.70 -11.68 -4.56
CA ASP A 465 23.15 -10.38 -5.06
C ASP A 465 21.96 -9.45 -5.39
N ILE A 466 20.87 -9.96 -5.97
CA ILE A 466 19.63 -9.21 -6.19
C ILE A 466 19.04 -8.75 -4.84
N ALA A 467 19.06 -9.60 -3.83
CA ALA A 467 18.50 -9.28 -2.51
C ALA A 467 19.33 -8.24 -1.76
N PHE A 468 20.65 -8.44 -1.67
CA PHE A 468 21.52 -7.76 -0.72
C PHE A 468 22.72 -7.05 -1.35
N GLY A 469 23.04 -7.32 -2.61
CA GLY A 469 24.20 -6.75 -3.30
C GLY A 469 24.11 -5.24 -3.46
N PRO A 470 25.27 -4.55 -3.66
CA PRO A 470 25.32 -3.13 -3.93
C PRO A 470 24.58 -2.80 -5.24
N ARG A 471 24.01 -1.60 -5.30
CA ARG A 471 23.28 -1.12 -6.49
C ARG A 471 23.99 0.07 -7.10
N PRO A 472 24.01 0.19 -8.45
CA PRO A 472 24.58 1.36 -9.12
C PRO A 472 23.74 2.62 -8.85
N ALA A 473 24.28 3.78 -9.19
CA ALA A 473 23.58 5.05 -9.04
C ALA A 473 22.29 5.14 -9.88
N GLU A 474 22.26 4.42 -11.01
CA GLU A 474 21.12 4.37 -11.93
C GLU A 474 20.77 2.92 -12.26
N GLU A 475 19.48 2.63 -12.25
CA GLU A 475 18.95 1.37 -12.75
C GLU A 475 17.87 1.65 -13.79
N LEU A 476 17.80 0.81 -14.81
CA LEU A 476 16.77 0.84 -15.86
C LEU A 476 16.32 -0.58 -16.20
N TYR A 477 15.02 -0.80 -16.23
CA TYR A 477 14.43 -2.09 -16.57
C TYR A 477 13.43 -1.94 -17.71
N ASP A 478 13.60 -2.73 -18.78
CA ASP A 478 12.67 -2.83 -19.91
C ASP A 478 11.63 -3.93 -19.62
N LEU A 479 10.45 -3.53 -19.18
CA LEU A 479 9.40 -4.43 -18.69
C LEU A 479 8.77 -5.32 -19.77
N ARG A 480 8.96 -4.97 -21.03
CA ARG A 480 8.51 -5.78 -22.17
C ARG A 480 9.35 -7.05 -22.31
N LYS A 481 10.61 -7.01 -21.82
CA LYS A 481 11.59 -8.11 -21.89
C LYS A 481 11.86 -8.72 -20.52
N ASP A 482 11.80 -7.91 -19.47
CA ASP A 482 12.15 -8.26 -18.09
C ASP A 482 11.08 -7.79 -17.12
N PRO A 483 9.91 -8.43 -17.11
CA PRO A 483 8.80 -8.04 -16.21
C PRO A 483 9.14 -8.22 -14.73
N ASP A 484 10.12 -9.06 -14.39
CA ASP A 484 10.56 -9.33 -13.01
C ASP A 484 11.68 -8.38 -12.54
N GLN A 485 12.18 -7.51 -13.44
CA GLN A 485 13.12 -6.44 -13.12
C GLN A 485 14.42 -6.97 -12.48
N VAL A 486 15.01 -8.00 -13.09
CA VAL A 486 16.25 -8.65 -12.63
C VAL A 486 17.47 -8.32 -13.51
N ASN A 487 17.26 -7.67 -14.65
CA ASN A 487 18.31 -7.32 -15.60
C ASN A 487 18.38 -5.79 -15.76
N ASN A 488 19.28 -5.16 -15.01
CA ASN A 488 19.51 -3.73 -15.14
C ASN A 488 20.24 -3.41 -16.46
N VAL A 489 19.57 -2.70 -17.36
CA VAL A 489 20.09 -2.29 -18.68
C VAL A 489 20.61 -0.84 -18.71
N ALA A 490 20.78 -0.19 -17.57
CA ALA A 490 21.22 1.21 -17.50
C ALA A 490 22.62 1.44 -18.09
N SER A 491 23.52 0.44 -18.08
CA SER A 491 24.86 0.53 -18.68
C SER A 491 24.90 0.13 -20.16
N ASP A 492 23.84 -0.44 -20.71
CA ASP A 492 23.79 -0.84 -22.12
C ASP A 492 23.64 0.40 -23.02
N PRO A 493 24.57 0.62 -23.99
CA PRO A 493 24.51 1.75 -24.92
C PRO A 493 23.20 1.83 -25.72
N ALA A 494 22.55 0.70 -25.99
CA ALA A 494 21.28 0.65 -26.72
C ALA A 494 20.14 1.37 -25.96
N TYR A 495 20.26 1.48 -24.64
CA TYR A 495 19.28 2.15 -23.78
C TYR A 495 19.73 3.54 -23.31
N ALA A 496 20.87 4.06 -23.76
CA ALA A 496 21.44 5.32 -23.28
C ALA A 496 20.46 6.52 -23.45
N LYS A 497 19.75 6.57 -24.59
CA LYS A 497 18.76 7.61 -24.87
C LYS A 497 17.60 7.58 -23.88
N ILE A 498 16.92 6.45 -23.75
CA ILE A 498 15.75 6.33 -22.85
C ILE A 498 16.13 6.50 -21.37
N ARG A 499 17.33 6.00 -20.96
CA ARG A 499 17.86 6.24 -19.62
C ARG A 499 18.02 7.74 -19.36
N GLY A 500 18.63 8.48 -20.29
CA GLY A 500 18.81 9.94 -20.16
C GLY A 500 17.49 10.70 -20.10
N GLU A 501 16.53 10.35 -20.95
CA GLU A 501 15.19 10.96 -20.99
C GLU A 501 14.43 10.70 -19.68
N MET A 502 14.38 9.46 -19.20
CA MET A 502 13.68 9.12 -17.95
C MET A 502 14.36 9.73 -16.72
N GLY A 503 15.70 9.75 -16.70
CA GLY A 503 16.45 10.39 -15.62
C GLY A 503 16.15 11.89 -15.55
N ALA A 504 16.19 12.59 -16.68
CA ALA A 504 15.85 14.02 -16.75
C ALA A 504 14.39 14.29 -16.35
N ASP A 505 13.44 13.47 -16.82
CA ASP A 505 12.02 13.61 -16.48
C ASP A 505 11.77 13.35 -14.99
N LEU A 506 12.40 12.34 -14.39
CA LEU A 506 12.34 12.10 -12.95
C LEU A 506 12.84 13.32 -12.16
N MET A 507 14.04 13.83 -12.48
CA MET A 507 14.63 14.96 -11.76
C MET A 507 13.79 16.23 -11.89
N ARG A 508 13.24 16.52 -13.07
CA ARG A 508 12.30 17.62 -13.28
C ARG A 508 11.07 17.50 -12.38
N ARG A 509 10.41 16.33 -12.38
CA ARG A 509 9.20 16.09 -11.57
C ARG A 509 9.47 16.18 -10.07
N LEU A 510 10.61 15.67 -9.61
CA LEU A 510 11.00 15.78 -8.19
C LEU A 510 11.25 17.23 -7.80
N THR A 511 11.86 18.03 -8.69
CA THR A 511 12.08 19.48 -8.46
C THR A 511 10.74 20.23 -8.41
N GLU A 512 9.83 19.97 -9.35
CA GLU A 512 8.47 20.55 -9.37
C GLU A 512 7.66 20.16 -8.12
N ALA A 513 7.86 18.94 -7.61
CA ALA A 513 7.23 18.44 -6.40
C ALA A 513 7.91 18.94 -5.10
N GLY A 514 9.02 19.65 -5.19
CA GLY A 514 9.75 20.14 -4.03
C GLY A 514 10.40 19.04 -3.20
N ASP A 515 10.88 17.96 -3.85
CA ASP A 515 11.56 16.86 -3.13
C ASP A 515 12.86 17.38 -2.49
N PRO A 516 13.04 17.27 -1.16
CA PRO A 516 14.24 17.72 -0.47
C PRO A 516 15.55 17.04 -0.92
N ARG A 517 15.47 15.92 -1.68
CA ARG A 517 16.67 15.28 -2.26
C ARG A 517 17.24 16.03 -3.46
N VAL A 518 16.43 16.81 -4.15
CA VAL A 518 16.83 17.50 -5.39
C VAL A 518 16.67 19.01 -5.30
N THR A 519 16.08 19.49 -4.20
CA THR A 519 15.94 20.92 -3.90
C THR A 519 16.83 21.31 -2.71
N GLY A 520 17.21 22.58 -2.62
CA GLY A 520 18.11 23.06 -1.56
C GLY A 520 19.49 22.40 -1.64
N ASP A 521 20.02 21.95 -0.49
CA ASP A 521 21.31 21.26 -0.39
C ASP A 521 21.22 19.72 -0.61
N GLY A 522 20.00 19.19 -0.79
CA GLY A 522 19.75 17.74 -0.94
C GLY A 522 20.02 16.90 0.33
N LEU A 523 20.30 17.53 1.47
CA LEU A 523 20.78 16.88 2.69
C LEU A 523 19.73 16.80 3.81
N THR A 524 18.48 17.19 3.58
CA THR A 524 17.43 17.18 4.60
C THR A 524 17.32 15.81 5.28
N PHE A 525 17.29 14.73 4.51
CA PHE A 525 17.14 13.36 5.03
C PHE A 525 18.45 12.74 5.54
N GLU A 526 19.58 13.46 5.43
CA GLU A 526 20.89 13.04 5.96
C GLU A 526 21.18 13.61 7.36
N LYS A 527 20.28 14.44 7.87
CA LYS A 527 20.43 15.16 9.15
C LYS A 527 19.34 14.75 10.13
N PRO A 528 19.54 14.91 11.45
CA PRO A 528 18.46 14.80 12.42
C PRO A 528 17.28 15.74 12.07
N PRO A 529 16.04 15.34 12.25
CA PRO A 529 15.59 14.09 12.91
C PRO A 529 15.42 12.91 11.94
N PHE A 530 15.76 13.01 10.67
CA PHE A 530 15.58 11.97 9.66
C PHE A 530 16.71 10.93 9.67
N ALA A 531 17.91 11.32 10.10
CA ALA A 531 19.05 10.44 10.36
C ALA A 531 19.49 10.59 11.82
N GLY A 532 20.40 9.71 12.28
CA GLY A 532 20.81 9.65 13.68
C GLY A 532 19.93 8.72 14.51
N PRO A 533 20.27 8.49 15.79
CA PRO A 533 19.51 7.67 16.72
C PRO A 533 18.04 8.14 16.81
N VAL A 534 17.11 7.20 16.96
CA VAL A 534 15.73 7.54 17.26
C VAL A 534 15.67 7.98 18.72
N ILE A 535 15.39 9.25 18.93
CA ILE A 535 15.05 9.79 20.23
C ILE A 535 13.56 9.42 20.41
N GLU A 536 13.27 8.42 21.24
CA GLU A 536 11.91 8.21 21.73
C GLU A 536 11.60 9.40 22.64
N GLU A 537 10.89 10.39 22.12
CA GLU A 537 10.23 11.37 22.97
C GLU A 537 9.30 10.55 23.86
N SER A 538 9.68 10.42 25.12
CA SER A 538 8.94 9.67 26.10
C SER A 538 7.48 10.11 26.05
N ALA A 539 6.57 9.16 25.82
CA ALA A 539 5.14 9.32 26.03
C ALA A 539 4.87 9.48 27.54
N ASN A 540 5.48 10.47 28.17
CA ASN A 540 5.41 10.76 29.59
C ASN A 540 4.50 11.96 29.84
N GLU A 541 3.18 11.76 29.61
CA GLU A 541 2.18 12.52 30.40
C GLU A 541 1.06 11.64 30.98
N GLY A 542 1.14 10.31 30.84
CA GLY A 542 0.11 9.37 31.32
C GLY A 542 0.51 8.41 32.45
N SER A 543 1.80 8.21 32.74
CA SER A 543 2.24 7.16 33.70
C SER A 543 2.63 7.65 35.08
N SER A 544 2.72 8.95 35.34
CA SER A 544 3.05 9.48 36.70
C SER A 544 1.92 9.32 37.71
N LYS A 545 0.69 8.96 37.30
CA LYS A 545 -0.44 8.68 38.21
C LYS A 545 -0.58 7.24 38.68
N LYS A 546 0.18 6.29 38.12
CA LYS A 546 0.14 4.88 38.56
C LYS A 546 1.25 4.49 39.57
N ALA A 547 2.35 5.23 39.60
CA ALA A 547 3.44 4.97 40.55
C ALA A 547 3.16 5.50 41.95
N SER A 548 2.33 6.55 42.11
CA SER A 548 1.99 7.12 43.43
C SER A 548 0.85 6.40 44.17
N ARG A 549 0.19 5.41 43.56
CA ARG A 549 -0.82 4.56 44.20
C ARG A 549 -0.33 3.22 44.74
N LYS A 550 0.90 2.83 44.45
CA LYS A 550 1.53 1.61 45.01
C LYS A 550 2.44 1.87 46.22
N ALA A 551 2.61 3.11 46.63
CA ALA A 551 3.39 3.48 47.80
C ALA A 551 2.52 3.89 49.02
N LYS A 552 1.21 3.67 48.95
CA LYS A 552 0.27 3.89 50.07
C LYS A 552 -0.75 2.76 50.11
N ASN A 553 -0.29 1.56 50.38
CA ASN A 553 -1.03 0.47 51.03
C ASN A 553 0.02 -0.50 51.59
#